data_023bdb7874d041ceae3ecf3874716b37
#
_entry.id   023bdb7874d041ceae3ecf3874716b37
#
_cell.length_a   1.000
_cell.length_b   1.000
_cell.length_c   1.000
_cell.angle_alpha   90.00
_cell.angle_beta   90.00
_cell.angle_gamma   90.00
#
_symmetry.space_group_name_H-M   'P 1'
#
loop_
_entity.id
_entity.type
_entity.pdbx_description
1 polymer ?
#
loop_
_entity_poly.entity_id
_entity_poly.type
_entity_poly.pdbx_seq_one_letter_code
_entity_poly.pdbx_strand_id
1 'polypeptide(L)'
;ALSLVRAEKLWVIGFGDNYPLAHFARAQLIKVKPDIRMIPLGGFSVPEEFASIAPSDTVLALCIGRRGKTMRSILQSARLAGAHTVSLTDQASSGNPELAHVTLRCRTQGLSYFDSLAAPVSVVTYLCMAVAKKIGQTAVDRLRYIDSIHTEWGDAG
;
A
#
# COMPACT_ATOMS: atom_id res chain seq x y z
N ALA A 1 7.89 7.40 3.31
CA ALA A 1 8.83 6.39 2.81
C ALA A 1 9.59 5.67 3.93
N LEU A 2 10.13 6.38 4.94
CA LEU A 2 10.95 5.76 6.00
C LEU A 2 10.20 4.66 6.77
N SER A 3 8.96 4.89 7.18
CA SER A 3 8.16 3.88 7.87
C SER A 3 7.93 2.64 7.03
N LEU A 4 7.68 2.81 5.72
CA LEU A 4 7.51 1.72 4.77
C LEU A 4 8.78 0.86 4.61
N VAL A 5 9.95 1.51 4.64
CA VAL A 5 11.25 0.82 4.57
C VAL A 5 11.53 0.01 5.83
N ARG A 6 11.27 0.60 7.01
CA ARG A 6 11.56 0.00 8.33
C ARG A 6 10.57 -1.06 8.77
N ALA A 7 9.38 -1.11 8.15
CA ALA A 7 8.36 -2.09 8.51
C ALA A 7 8.89 -3.51 8.36
N GLU A 8 8.64 -4.37 9.33
CA GLU A 8 8.85 -5.81 9.18
C GLU A 8 7.87 -6.37 8.15
N LYS A 9 6.58 -6.14 8.33
CA LYS A 9 5.55 -6.41 7.34
C LYS A 9 4.93 -5.08 6.87
N LEU A 10 4.75 -4.95 5.58
CA LEU A 10 4.03 -3.82 5.00
C LEU A 10 2.66 -4.30 4.52
N TRP A 11 1.61 -3.77 5.14
CA TRP A 11 0.22 -4.08 4.80
C TRP A 11 -0.29 -3.04 3.80
N VAL A 12 -0.60 -3.46 2.58
CA VAL A 12 -1.23 -2.62 1.55
C VAL A 12 -2.72 -2.93 1.54
N ILE A 13 -3.55 -1.92 1.79
CA ILE A 13 -4.98 -2.13 2.02
C ILE A 13 -5.79 -1.22 1.11
N GLY A 14 -6.74 -1.81 0.36
CA GLY A 14 -7.66 -1.09 -0.49
C GLY A 14 -8.90 -1.91 -0.81
N PHE A 15 -10.08 -1.32 -0.61
CA PHE A 15 -11.38 -1.96 -0.84
C PHE A 15 -12.10 -1.32 -2.02
N GLY A 16 -12.98 -2.08 -2.68
CA GLY A 16 -13.78 -1.59 -3.80
C GLY A 16 -12.89 -1.03 -4.90
N ASP A 17 -13.14 0.19 -5.33
CA ASP A 17 -12.39 0.86 -6.40
C ASP A 17 -10.91 1.12 -6.05
N ASN A 18 -10.54 1.04 -4.77
CA ASN A 18 -9.15 1.12 -4.32
C ASN A 18 -8.40 -0.22 -4.40
N TYR A 19 -9.09 -1.33 -4.60
CA TYR A 19 -8.46 -2.66 -4.70
C TYR A 19 -7.45 -2.77 -5.84
N PRO A 20 -7.75 -2.33 -7.08
CA PRO A 20 -6.76 -2.33 -8.18
C PRO A 20 -5.52 -1.50 -7.85
N LEU A 21 -5.69 -0.35 -7.18
CA LEU A 21 -4.58 0.49 -6.77
C LEU A 21 -3.72 -0.17 -5.67
N ALA A 22 -4.35 -0.89 -4.73
CA ALA A 22 -3.66 -1.67 -3.71
C ALA A 22 -2.87 -2.82 -4.34
N HIS A 23 -3.46 -3.49 -5.32
CA HIS A 23 -2.81 -4.56 -6.07
C HIS A 23 -1.58 -4.04 -6.83
N PHE A 24 -1.73 -2.90 -7.50
CA PHE A 24 -0.63 -2.21 -8.18
C PHE A 24 0.49 -1.85 -7.20
N ALA A 25 0.17 -1.23 -6.07
CA ALA A 25 1.15 -0.85 -5.06
C ALA A 25 1.91 -2.07 -4.53
N ARG A 26 1.19 -3.15 -4.21
CA ARG A 26 1.81 -4.41 -3.78
C ARG A 26 2.73 -4.98 -4.84
N ALA A 27 2.28 -5.03 -6.10
CA ALA A 27 3.06 -5.58 -7.21
C ALA A 27 4.38 -4.82 -7.43
N GLN A 28 4.41 -3.51 -7.18
CA GLN A 28 5.65 -2.75 -7.26
C GLN A 28 6.54 -2.94 -6.03
N LEU A 29 5.95 -2.88 -4.83
CA LEU A 29 6.70 -2.94 -3.57
C LEU A 29 7.36 -4.31 -3.33
N ILE A 30 6.69 -5.41 -3.72
CA ILE A 30 7.23 -6.77 -3.53
C ILE A 30 8.52 -7.01 -4.31
N LYS A 31 8.74 -6.27 -5.39
CA LYS A 31 9.98 -6.32 -6.19
C LYS A 31 11.20 -5.82 -5.42
N VAL A 32 11.01 -4.90 -4.49
CA VAL A 32 12.10 -4.21 -3.78
C VAL A 32 12.17 -4.51 -2.29
N LYS A 33 11.10 -5.07 -1.72
CA LYS A 33 11.00 -5.41 -0.29
C LYS A 33 10.21 -6.71 -0.11
N PRO A 34 10.67 -7.65 0.73
CA PRO A 34 9.88 -8.82 1.10
C PRO A 34 8.71 -8.45 2.03
N ASP A 35 7.88 -9.44 2.34
CA ASP A 35 6.79 -9.35 3.33
C ASP A 35 5.80 -8.21 3.09
N ILE A 36 5.38 -8.06 1.83
CA ILE A 36 4.30 -7.17 1.42
C ILE A 36 2.99 -7.95 1.45
N ARG A 37 2.15 -7.66 2.43
CA ARG A 37 0.82 -8.26 2.57
C ARG A 37 -0.24 -7.34 1.97
N MET A 38 -1.34 -7.91 1.50
CA MET A 38 -2.44 -7.16 0.91
C MET A 38 -3.76 -7.55 1.56
N ILE A 39 -4.61 -6.56 1.80
CA ILE A 39 -5.99 -6.75 2.27
C ILE A 39 -6.93 -5.97 1.33
N PRO A 40 -8.03 -6.57 0.86
CA PRO A 40 -8.42 -7.96 1.06
C PRO A 40 -7.57 -8.92 0.23
N LEU A 41 -7.38 -10.11 0.73
CA LEU A 41 -6.86 -11.23 -0.04
C LEU A 41 -8.05 -12.11 -0.40
N GLY A 42 -8.27 -12.38 -1.69
CA GLY A 42 -9.46 -13.01 -2.21
C GLY A 42 -9.88 -14.28 -1.47
N GLY A 43 -11.13 -14.33 -1.02
CA GLY A 43 -11.71 -15.47 -0.33
C GLY A 43 -11.34 -15.62 1.17
N PHE A 44 -10.45 -14.80 1.70
CA PHE A 44 -10.04 -14.83 3.11
C PHE A 44 -10.74 -13.74 3.93
N SER A 45 -10.99 -14.04 5.20
CA SER A 45 -11.57 -13.10 6.15
C SER A 45 -10.53 -12.05 6.59
N VAL A 46 -10.94 -10.79 6.54
CA VAL A 46 -10.04 -9.67 6.88
C VAL A 46 -9.56 -9.70 8.34
N PRO A 47 -10.43 -9.99 9.35
CA PRO A 47 -9.99 -10.03 10.74
C PRO A 47 -8.89 -11.06 11.00
N GLU A 48 -9.01 -12.27 10.46
CA GLU A 48 -8.03 -13.35 10.64
C GLU A 48 -6.69 -13.00 10.02
N GLU A 49 -6.69 -12.44 8.82
CA GLU A 49 -5.46 -11.96 8.17
C GLU A 49 -4.82 -10.83 8.98
N PHE A 50 -5.64 -9.88 9.43
CA PHE A 50 -5.17 -8.70 10.12
C PHE A 50 -4.76 -8.96 11.58
N ALA A 51 -5.15 -10.07 12.18
CA ALA A 51 -4.78 -10.47 13.54
C ALA A 51 -3.25 -10.60 13.74
N SER A 52 -2.50 -10.75 12.65
CA SER A 52 -1.03 -10.82 12.68
C SER A 52 -0.32 -9.47 12.71
N ILE A 53 -1.05 -8.35 12.81
CA ILE A 53 -0.43 -7.02 12.85
C ILE A 53 0.38 -6.81 14.12
N ALA A 54 1.54 -6.18 13.99
CA ALA A 54 2.48 -5.95 15.08
C ALA A 54 2.98 -4.49 15.10
N PRO A 55 3.55 -4.03 16.23
CA PRO A 55 4.09 -2.66 16.34
C PRO A 55 5.22 -2.35 15.34
N SER A 56 5.94 -3.36 14.88
CA SER A 56 6.99 -3.26 13.86
C SER A 56 6.46 -3.11 12.44
N ASP A 57 5.15 -3.21 12.24
CA ASP A 57 4.52 -3.16 10.93
C ASP A 57 4.15 -1.74 10.50
N THR A 58 3.91 -1.58 9.21
CA THR A 58 3.32 -0.36 8.66
C THR A 58 2.12 -0.72 7.78
N VAL A 59 1.06 0.07 7.90
CA VAL A 59 -0.13 0.00 7.05
C VAL A 59 -0.07 1.13 6.02
N LEU A 60 -0.19 0.78 4.74
CA LEU A 60 -0.46 1.70 3.64
C LEU A 60 -1.92 1.52 3.21
N ALA A 61 -2.77 2.44 3.63
CA ALA A 61 -4.19 2.45 3.35
C ALA A 61 -4.51 3.32 2.14
N LEU A 62 -5.12 2.73 1.11
CA LEU A 62 -5.58 3.43 -0.08
C LEU A 62 -7.06 3.75 0.08
N CYS A 63 -7.37 5.05 0.18
CA CYS A 63 -8.66 5.56 0.64
C CYS A 63 -9.18 6.66 -0.30
N ILE A 64 -9.12 6.44 -1.60
CA ILE A 64 -9.68 7.34 -2.60
C ILE A 64 -11.20 7.22 -2.58
N GLY A 65 -11.90 8.36 -2.58
CA GLY A 65 -13.35 8.40 -2.50
C GLY A 65 -13.90 8.09 -1.11
N ARG A 66 -15.03 7.39 -1.05
CA ARG A 66 -15.71 7.09 0.22
C ARG A 66 -14.95 6.05 1.03
N ARG A 67 -14.68 6.37 2.28
CA ARG A 67 -14.12 5.40 3.24
C ARG A 67 -15.22 4.51 3.81
N GLY A 68 -15.12 3.22 3.58
CA GLY A 68 -15.97 2.24 4.25
C GLY A 68 -15.65 2.12 5.75
N LYS A 69 -16.63 1.61 6.51
CA LYS A 69 -16.47 1.33 7.95
C LYS A 69 -15.29 0.39 8.23
N THR A 70 -15.12 -0.63 7.40
CA THR A 70 -14.03 -1.61 7.51
C THR A 70 -12.64 -0.96 7.47
N MET A 71 -12.39 -0.05 6.55
CA MET A 71 -11.11 0.66 6.47
C MET A 71 -10.83 1.49 7.73
N ARG A 72 -11.86 2.13 8.27
CA ARG A 72 -11.75 2.90 9.52
C ARG A 72 -11.39 2.00 10.69
N SER A 73 -12.06 0.87 10.82
CA SER A 73 -11.79 -0.12 11.87
C SER A 73 -10.37 -0.68 11.76
N ILE A 74 -9.91 -0.96 10.55
CA ILE A 74 -8.53 -1.44 10.30
C ILE A 74 -7.49 -0.39 10.75
N LEU A 75 -7.65 0.86 10.35
CA LEU A 75 -6.71 1.93 10.74
C LEU A 75 -6.69 2.14 12.25
N GLN A 76 -7.85 2.08 12.90
CA GLN A 76 -7.95 2.17 14.34
C GLN A 76 -7.28 0.98 15.03
N SER A 77 -7.54 -0.24 14.58
CA SER A 77 -6.90 -1.45 15.13
C SER A 77 -5.40 -1.47 14.90
N ALA A 78 -4.93 -1.01 13.74
CA ALA A 78 -3.49 -0.87 13.47
C ALA A 78 -2.81 0.07 14.47
N ARG A 79 -3.42 1.21 14.75
CA ARG A 79 -2.90 2.17 15.73
C ARG A 79 -2.91 1.61 17.14
N LEU A 80 -3.97 0.91 17.54
CA LEU A 80 -4.04 0.24 18.85
C LEU A 80 -2.98 -0.85 18.99
N ALA A 81 -2.65 -1.54 17.91
CA ALA A 81 -1.55 -2.51 17.87
C ALA A 81 -0.15 -1.86 17.85
N GLY A 82 -0.06 -0.53 17.79
CA GLY A 82 1.21 0.20 17.73
C GLY A 82 1.84 0.29 16.34
N ALA A 83 1.18 -0.22 15.30
CA ALA A 83 1.68 -0.17 13.93
C ALA A 83 1.62 1.26 13.37
N HIS A 84 2.60 1.60 12.51
CA HIS A 84 2.59 2.88 11.82
C HIS A 84 1.56 2.87 10.68
N THR A 85 0.86 3.99 10.48
CA THR A 85 -0.20 4.08 9.48
C THR A 85 0.05 5.24 8.51
N VAL A 86 -0.01 4.94 7.22
CA VAL A 86 0.06 5.89 6.11
C VAL A 86 -1.21 5.76 5.29
N SER A 87 -1.87 6.86 4.99
CA SER A 87 -3.09 6.89 4.17
C SER A 87 -2.84 7.70 2.91
N LEU A 88 -3.24 7.18 1.76
CA LEU A 88 -3.40 7.93 0.51
C LEU A 88 -4.88 8.19 0.28
N THR A 89 -5.26 9.45 0.14
CA THR A 89 -6.65 9.88 -0.01
C THR A 89 -6.79 10.99 -1.04
N ASP A 90 -8.00 11.27 -1.46
CA ASP A 90 -8.30 12.43 -2.29
C ASP A 90 -8.43 13.72 -1.45
N GLN A 91 -8.51 14.85 -2.13
CA GLN A 91 -8.69 16.15 -1.48
C GLN A 91 -10.10 16.37 -0.94
N ALA A 92 -11.10 15.73 -1.54
CA ALA A 92 -12.51 15.85 -1.16
C ALA A 92 -12.88 14.97 0.04
N SER A 93 -12.09 13.96 0.31
CA SER A 93 -12.32 13.10 1.47
C SER A 93 -12.10 13.86 2.77
N SER A 94 -13.20 14.25 3.41
CA SER A 94 -13.23 14.79 4.78
C SER A 94 -12.95 13.74 5.86
N GLY A 95 -12.26 12.66 5.49
CA GLY A 95 -11.94 11.59 6.41
C GLY A 95 -10.96 12.05 7.49
N ASN A 96 -11.24 11.70 8.74
CA ASN A 96 -10.44 12.04 9.90
C ASN A 96 -8.95 11.82 9.64
N PRO A 97 -8.14 12.87 9.48
CA PRO A 97 -6.69 12.75 9.40
C PRO A 97 -6.08 12.11 10.65
N GLU A 98 -6.85 12.05 11.72
CA GLU A 98 -6.47 11.48 13.02
C GLU A 98 -6.28 9.95 12.99
N LEU A 99 -6.81 9.25 11.98
CA LEU A 99 -6.70 7.78 11.89
C LEU A 99 -5.38 7.30 11.28
N ALA A 100 -4.61 8.17 10.64
CA ALA A 100 -3.31 7.83 10.10
C ALA A 100 -2.22 8.74 10.65
N HIS A 101 -1.03 8.19 10.89
CA HIS A 101 0.13 8.99 11.30
C HIS A 101 0.61 9.92 10.19
N VAL A 102 0.44 9.49 8.93
CA VAL A 102 0.75 10.29 7.74
C VAL A 102 -0.39 10.17 6.75
N THR A 103 -0.88 11.31 6.25
CA THR A 103 -1.89 11.35 5.19
C THR A 103 -1.31 12.04 3.96
N LEU A 104 -1.27 11.30 2.85
CA LEU A 104 -0.95 11.83 1.53
C LEU A 104 -2.26 12.17 0.82
N ARG A 105 -2.31 13.33 0.20
CA ARG A 105 -3.50 13.80 -0.53
C ARG A 105 -3.16 13.99 -1.99
N CYS A 106 -4.05 13.53 -2.87
CA CYS A 106 -3.93 13.73 -4.29
C CYS A 106 -5.27 14.22 -4.88
N ARG A 107 -5.23 14.81 -6.06
CA ARG A 107 -6.42 15.23 -6.77
C ARG A 107 -6.94 14.07 -7.62
N THR A 108 -8.23 13.76 -7.48
CA THR A 108 -8.89 12.70 -8.24
C THR A 108 -10.02 13.21 -9.12
N GLN A 109 -10.41 14.48 -8.93
CA GLN A 109 -11.49 15.07 -9.69
C GLN A 109 -11.20 15.02 -11.20
N GLY A 110 -11.98 14.22 -11.91
CA GLY A 110 -11.97 14.11 -13.36
C GLY A 110 -12.81 15.21 -14.04
N LEU A 111 -12.71 15.28 -15.36
CA LEU A 111 -13.51 16.18 -16.20
C LEU A 111 -14.88 15.58 -16.57
N SER A 112 -15.19 14.38 -16.12
CA SER A 112 -16.38 13.63 -16.48
C SER A 112 -17.01 12.98 -15.25
N TYR A 113 -17.89 11.99 -15.48
CA TYR A 113 -18.61 11.24 -14.44
C TYR A 113 -17.72 10.34 -13.57
N PHE A 114 -16.48 10.10 -13.98
CA PHE A 114 -15.56 9.23 -13.29
C PHE A 114 -14.41 10.01 -12.67
N ASP A 115 -14.04 9.64 -11.44
CA ASP A 115 -12.81 10.10 -10.81
C ASP A 115 -11.58 9.51 -11.53
N SER A 116 -10.53 10.33 -11.63
CA SER A 116 -9.27 9.88 -12.25
C SER A 116 -8.33 9.27 -11.20
N LEU A 117 -7.88 8.06 -11.45
CA LEU A 117 -6.83 7.42 -10.66
C LEU A 117 -5.40 7.75 -11.13
N ALA A 118 -5.23 8.61 -12.13
CA ALA A 118 -3.90 8.96 -12.65
C ALA A 118 -2.98 9.54 -11.56
N ALA A 119 -3.48 10.51 -10.77
CA ALA A 119 -2.70 11.08 -9.68
C ALA A 119 -2.44 10.08 -8.55
N PRO A 120 -3.40 9.30 -8.03
CA PRO A 120 -3.15 8.19 -7.12
C PRO A 120 -2.07 7.21 -7.61
N VAL A 121 -2.14 6.76 -8.85
CA VAL A 121 -1.13 5.85 -9.45
C VAL A 121 0.24 6.50 -9.46
N SER A 122 0.33 7.78 -9.85
CA SER A 122 1.59 8.54 -9.84
C SER A 122 2.19 8.66 -8.44
N VAL A 123 1.35 8.94 -7.42
CA VAL A 123 1.80 9.02 -6.02
C VAL A 123 2.29 7.65 -5.53
N VAL A 124 1.58 6.57 -5.83
CA VAL A 124 2.00 5.20 -5.49
C VAL A 124 3.33 4.86 -6.16
N THR A 125 3.47 5.16 -7.45
CA THR A 125 4.72 4.94 -8.20
C THR A 125 5.88 5.69 -7.57
N TYR A 126 5.71 6.98 -7.28
CA TYR A 126 6.73 7.78 -6.62
C TYR A 126 7.09 7.21 -5.23
N LEU A 127 6.09 6.78 -4.46
CA LEU A 127 6.30 6.19 -3.14
C LEU A 127 7.12 4.90 -3.23
N CYS A 128 6.82 4.04 -4.20
CA CYS A 128 7.59 2.81 -4.45
C CYS A 128 9.03 3.10 -4.85
N MET A 129 9.24 4.09 -5.74
CA MET A 129 10.58 4.55 -6.12
C MET A 129 11.36 5.11 -4.91
N ALA A 130 10.69 5.90 -4.05
CA ALA A 130 11.31 6.45 -2.86
C ALA A 130 11.68 5.36 -1.84
N VAL A 131 10.88 4.31 -1.73
CA VAL A 131 11.19 3.11 -0.92
C VAL A 131 12.40 2.39 -1.48
N ALA A 132 12.40 2.08 -2.77
CA ALA A 132 13.52 1.41 -3.45
C ALA A 132 14.83 2.18 -3.28
N LYS A 133 14.81 3.50 -3.51
CA LYS A 133 15.98 4.36 -3.33
C LYS A 133 16.52 4.34 -1.90
N LYS A 134 15.65 4.30 -0.90
CA LYS A 134 16.06 4.27 0.52
C LYS A 134 16.59 2.90 0.96
N ILE A 135 16.09 1.81 0.39
CA ILE A 135 16.63 0.46 0.61
C ILE A 135 18.01 0.34 -0.05
N GLY A 136 18.20 0.99 -1.20
CA GLY A 136 19.50 1.05 -1.88
C GLY A 136 19.91 -0.28 -2.52
N GLN A 137 21.14 -0.70 -2.30
CA GLN A 137 21.74 -1.87 -2.97
C GLN A 137 20.93 -3.16 -2.75
N THR A 138 20.39 -3.38 -1.58
CA THR A 138 19.56 -4.56 -1.28
C THR A 138 18.33 -4.66 -2.20
N ALA A 139 17.72 -3.52 -2.57
CA ALA A 139 16.60 -3.53 -3.52
C ALA A 139 17.07 -3.91 -4.93
N VAL A 140 18.25 -3.42 -5.35
CA VAL A 140 18.84 -3.77 -6.65
C VAL A 140 19.17 -5.26 -6.72
N ASP A 141 19.77 -5.81 -5.68
CA ASP A 141 20.13 -7.23 -5.61
C ASP A 141 18.88 -8.12 -5.64
N ARG A 142 17.80 -7.70 -4.96
CA ARG A 142 16.52 -8.39 -5.02
C ARG A 142 15.91 -8.37 -6.42
N LEU A 143 15.96 -7.24 -7.12
CA LEU A 143 15.49 -7.14 -8.51
C LEU A 143 16.26 -8.09 -9.42
N ARG A 144 17.60 -8.11 -9.34
CA ARG A 144 18.45 -9.01 -10.11
C ARG A 144 18.14 -10.49 -9.82
N TYR A 145 17.89 -10.82 -8.56
CA TYR A 145 17.49 -12.18 -8.19
C TYR A 145 16.14 -12.56 -8.78
N ILE A 146 15.16 -11.66 -8.77
CA ILE A 146 13.86 -11.88 -9.42
C ILE A 146 14.03 -12.12 -10.92
N ASP A 147 14.86 -11.31 -11.59
CA ASP A 147 15.15 -11.47 -13.03
C ASP A 147 15.83 -12.83 -13.33
N SER A 148 16.71 -13.30 -12.45
CA SER A 148 17.32 -14.63 -12.61
C SER A 148 16.29 -15.76 -12.49
N ILE A 149 15.32 -15.64 -11.59
CA ILE A 149 14.20 -16.60 -11.47
C ILE A 149 13.35 -16.61 -12.75
N HIS A 150 13.00 -15.44 -13.28
CA HIS A 150 12.25 -15.35 -14.55
C HIS A 150 13.00 -16.02 -15.70
N THR A 151 14.30 -15.79 -15.78
CA THR A 151 15.16 -16.43 -16.81
C THR A 151 15.17 -17.95 -16.65
N GLU A 152 15.33 -18.43 -15.42
CA GLU A 152 15.36 -19.87 -15.11
C GLU A 152 14.03 -20.55 -15.43
N TRP A 153 12.90 -19.88 -15.17
CA TRP A 153 11.56 -20.42 -15.45
C TRP A 153 11.11 -20.24 -16.89
N GLY A 154 11.91 -19.56 -17.72
CA GLY A 154 11.56 -19.29 -19.12
C GLY A 154 10.52 -18.20 -19.32
N ASP A 155 10.23 -17.41 -18.27
CA ASP A 155 9.29 -16.29 -18.30
C ASP A 155 9.93 -14.98 -18.80
N ALA A 156 11.13 -15.04 -19.35
CA ALA A 156 11.80 -13.87 -19.93
C ALA A 156 11.09 -13.47 -21.23
N GLY A 157 10.11 -12.57 -21.12
CA GLY A 157 9.43 -11.90 -22.21
C GLY A 157 10.08 -10.59 -22.58
#